data_556910ca54ebce0f4e17b79601453a45
#
_entry.id   556910ca54ebce0f4e17b79601453a45
#
_cell.length_a   1.000
_cell.length_b   1.000
_cell.length_c   1.000
_cell.angle_alpha   90.00
_cell.angle_beta   90.00
_cell.angle_gamma   90.00
#
_symmetry.space_group_name_H-M   'P 1'
#
loop_
_entity.id
_entity.type
_entity.pdbx_description
1 polymer ?
#
loop_
_entity_poly.entity_id
_entity_poly.type
_entity_poly.pdbx_seq_one_letter_code
_entity_poly.pdbx_strand_id
1 'polypeptide(L)'
;MKHFVLASHGNFAAGIMDSLELIMGPQNNFEAFCAYRDGENDIKDRVRAIVDAKKPGEDLIVVTDVFRGSVNNEFMNYTDRPGIYVIAGMNLALLLELQVNQDLDSVTMIRAAIRPAQETILFCNEKTEVQDEDF
;
A
#
# COMPACT_ATOMS: atom_id res chain seq x y z
N MET A 1 2.40 -5.46 15.74
CA MET A 1 2.63 -6.18 14.47
C MET A 1 1.79 -5.57 13.36
N LYS A 2 2.34 -5.49 12.18
CA LYS A 2 1.64 -4.88 11.04
C LYS A 2 1.63 -5.85 9.86
N HIS A 3 0.51 -5.91 9.17
CA HIS A 3 0.36 -6.66 7.94
C HIS A 3 -0.07 -5.71 6.84
N PHE A 4 0.63 -5.72 5.72
CA PHE A 4 0.38 -4.81 4.60
C PHE A 4 -0.25 -5.58 3.44
N VAL A 5 -1.33 -5.03 2.89
CA VAL A 5 -1.97 -5.56 1.68
C VAL A 5 -1.88 -4.49 0.60
N LEU A 6 -1.20 -4.82 -0.48
CA LEU A 6 -1.11 -3.96 -1.67
C LEU A 6 -2.23 -4.39 -2.61
N ALA A 7 -3.21 -3.55 -2.82
CA ALA A 7 -4.43 -3.91 -3.53
C ALA A 7 -4.62 -3.05 -4.78
N SER A 8 -4.85 -3.70 -5.91
CA SER A 8 -4.94 -3.00 -7.18
C SER A 8 -5.91 -3.66 -8.17
N HIS A 9 -6.29 -2.89 -9.17
CA HIS A 9 -6.85 -3.45 -10.40
C HIS A 9 -5.73 -4.22 -11.12
N GLY A 10 -6.02 -5.44 -11.56
CA GLY A 10 -5.04 -6.23 -12.31
C GLY A 10 -3.76 -6.48 -11.53
N ASN A 11 -2.67 -6.68 -12.23
CA ASN A 11 -1.39 -7.13 -11.67
C ASN A 11 -0.51 -6.00 -11.11
N PHE A 12 -1.00 -4.78 -11.03
CA PHE A 12 -0.19 -3.67 -10.55
C PHE A 12 0.39 -3.93 -9.16
N ALA A 13 -0.43 -4.45 -8.24
CA ALA A 13 0.03 -4.76 -6.88
C ALA A 13 1.17 -5.79 -6.87
N ALA A 14 1.08 -6.83 -7.68
CA ALA A 14 2.14 -7.83 -7.77
C ALA A 14 3.43 -7.24 -8.34
N GLY A 15 3.31 -6.38 -9.35
CA GLY A 15 4.47 -5.73 -9.97
C GLY A 15 5.19 -4.77 -9.04
N ILE A 16 4.44 -3.95 -8.32
CA ILE A 16 5.06 -3.00 -7.38
C ILE A 16 5.67 -3.73 -6.18
N MET A 17 5.07 -4.83 -5.75
CA MET A 17 5.66 -5.66 -4.70
C MET A 17 7.00 -6.27 -5.16
N ASP A 18 7.07 -6.73 -6.40
CA ASP A 18 8.32 -7.21 -6.99
C ASP A 18 9.40 -6.12 -6.95
N SER A 19 9.06 -4.90 -7.33
CA SER A 19 10.01 -3.78 -7.29
C SER A 19 10.45 -3.45 -5.87
N LEU A 20 9.51 -3.46 -4.92
CA LEU A 20 9.83 -3.22 -3.52
C LEU A 20 10.82 -4.25 -2.99
N GLU A 21 10.59 -5.52 -3.30
CA GLU A 21 11.45 -6.61 -2.84
C GLU A 21 12.83 -6.57 -3.51
N LEU A 22 12.90 -6.11 -4.75
CA LEU A 22 14.19 -5.93 -5.43
C LEU A 22 15.06 -4.90 -4.71
N ILE A 23 14.46 -3.84 -4.19
CA ILE A 23 15.18 -2.75 -3.51
C ILE A 23 15.46 -3.12 -2.04
N MET A 24 14.47 -3.66 -1.33
CA MET A 24 14.51 -3.81 0.12
C MET A 24 14.70 -5.26 0.59
N GLY A 25 14.68 -6.22 -0.33
CA GLY A 25 14.69 -7.64 0.01
C GLY A 25 13.30 -8.17 0.30
N PRO A 26 13.18 -9.47 0.60
CA PRO A 26 11.88 -10.10 0.86
C PRO A 26 11.10 -9.42 1.98
N GLN A 27 9.78 -9.28 1.78
CA GLN A 27 8.88 -8.65 2.74
C GLN A 27 7.85 -9.66 3.21
N ASN A 28 8.07 -10.27 4.36
CA ASN A 28 7.23 -11.36 4.87
C ASN A 28 5.85 -10.90 5.35
N ASN A 29 5.70 -9.62 5.65
CA ASN A 29 4.44 -9.05 6.14
C ASN A 29 3.69 -8.24 5.09
N PHE A 30 4.06 -8.39 3.81
CA PHE A 30 3.38 -7.76 2.67
C PHE A 30 2.75 -8.83 1.80
N GLU A 31 1.55 -8.58 1.29
CA GLU A 31 0.95 -9.42 0.25
C GLU A 31 0.29 -8.58 -0.82
N ALA A 32 0.17 -9.12 -2.02
CA ALA A 32 -0.45 -8.45 -3.15
C ALA A 32 -1.86 -9.00 -3.38
N PHE A 33 -2.81 -8.08 -3.57
CA PHE A 33 -4.20 -8.39 -3.92
C PHE A 33 -4.45 -7.82 -5.32
N CYS A 34 -4.53 -8.71 -6.30
CA CYS A 34 -4.74 -8.34 -7.70
C CYS A 34 -6.18 -8.61 -8.07
N ALA A 35 -6.99 -7.55 -8.16
CA ALA A 35 -8.41 -7.65 -8.43
C ALA A 35 -8.70 -7.80 -9.92
N TYR A 36 -9.84 -8.43 -10.23
CA TYR A 36 -10.39 -8.51 -11.58
C TYR A 36 -9.51 -9.31 -12.55
N ARG A 37 -8.88 -10.36 -12.02
CA ARG A 37 -8.16 -11.32 -12.85
C ARG A 37 -9.02 -12.57 -13.01
N ASP A 38 -8.79 -13.31 -14.09
CA ASP A 38 -9.41 -14.62 -14.35
C ASP A 38 -10.95 -14.58 -14.28
N GLY A 39 -11.54 -13.50 -14.83
CA GLY A 39 -13.00 -13.37 -14.91
C GLY A 39 -13.66 -12.84 -13.65
N GLU A 40 -12.89 -12.48 -12.63
CA GLU A 40 -13.45 -11.90 -11.39
C GLU A 40 -14.10 -10.56 -11.67
N ASN A 41 -15.34 -10.36 -11.24
CA ASN A 41 -16.08 -9.11 -11.40
C ASN A 41 -16.64 -8.58 -10.07
N ASP A 42 -16.47 -9.32 -8.98
CA ASP A 42 -16.91 -8.90 -7.65
C ASP A 42 -15.86 -9.36 -6.63
N ILE A 43 -15.29 -8.40 -5.91
CA ILE A 43 -14.21 -8.64 -4.96
C ILE A 43 -14.66 -8.63 -3.50
N LYS A 44 -15.96 -8.48 -3.23
CA LYS A 44 -16.47 -8.31 -1.85
C LYS A 44 -16.05 -9.42 -0.91
N ASP A 45 -16.19 -10.67 -1.33
CA ASP A 45 -15.88 -11.81 -0.48
C ASP A 45 -14.37 -11.94 -0.23
N ARG A 46 -13.55 -11.67 -1.25
CA ARG A 46 -12.09 -11.69 -1.08
C ARG A 46 -11.62 -10.59 -0.13
N VAL A 47 -12.18 -9.39 -0.27
CA VAL A 47 -11.86 -8.27 0.64
C VAL A 47 -12.27 -8.61 2.06
N ARG A 48 -13.47 -9.13 2.24
CA ARG A 48 -13.94 -9.54 3.58
C ARG A 48 -13.02 -10.58 4.19
N ALA A 49 -12.60 -11.57 3.41
CA ALA A 49 -11.70 -12.61 3.89
C ALA A 49 -10.36 -12.04 4.39
N ILE A 50 -9.82 -11.06 3.68
CA ILE A 50 -8.58 -10.38 4.11
C ILE A 50 -8.79 -9.65 5.43
N VAL A 51 -9.87 -8.90 5.54
CA VAL A 51 -10.18 -8.13 6.75
C VAL A 51 -10.43 -9.07 7.93
N ASP A 52 -11.19 -10.14 7.71
CA ASP A 52 -11.52 -11.08 8.77
C ASP A 52 -10.31 -11.92 9.22
N ALA A 53 -9.29 -12.04 8.38
CA ALA A 53 -8.06 -12.75 8.72
C ALA A 53 -7.15 -11.96 9.66
N LYS A 54 -7.42 -10.67 9.88
CA LYS A 54 -6.62 -9.85 10.79
C LYS A 54 -6.67 -10.43 12.20
N LYS A 55 -5.51 -10.62 12.79
CA LYS A 55 -5.39 -11.16 14.15
C LYS A 55 -5.59 -10.04 15.19
N PRO A 56 -6.07 -10.40 16.41
CA PRO A 56 -6.12 -9.43 17.50
C PRO A 56 -4.73 -8.84 17.77
N GLY A 57 -4.67 -7.51 17.94
CA GLY A 57 -3.40 -6.82 18.20
C GLY A 57 -2.56 -6.55 16.97
N GLU A 58 -2.96 -7.08 15.81
CA GLU A 58 -2.31 -6.81 14.53
C GLU A 58 -3.00 -5.62 13.85
N ASP A 59 -2.22 -4.74 13.24
CA ASP A 59 -2.76 -3.69 12.38
C ASP A 59 -2.70 -4.14 10.93
N LEU A 60 -3.80 -3.93 10.21
CA LEU A 60 -3.89 -4.18 8.78
C LEU A 60 -3.80 -2.85 8.05
N ILE A 61 -2.76 -2.70 7.24
CA ILE A 61 -2.55 -1.50 6.43
C ILE A 61 -2.77 -1.89 4.97
N VAL A 62 -3.84 -1.37 4.36
CA VAL A 62 -4.16 -1.62 2.97
C VAL A 62 -3.74 -0.40 2.16
N VAL A 63 -2.94 -0.64 1.13
CA VAL A 63 -2.54 0.42 0.19
C VAL A 63 -3.20 0.11 -1.13
N THR A 64 -4.07 1.01 -1.59
CA THR A 64 -4.83 0.83 -2.81
C THR A 64 -4.27 1.67 -3.95
N ASP A 65 -4.58 1.28 -5.19
CA ASP A 65 -4.02 1.91 -6.37
C ASP A 65 -4.59 3.30 -6.64
N VAL A 66 -5.91 3.45 -6.60
CA VAL A 66 -6.57 4.71 -7.01
C VAL A 66 -7.64 5.09 -5.98
N PHE A 67 -7.56 6.33 -5.49
CA PHE A 67 -8.58 6.86 -4.59
C PHE A 67 -9.94 6.88 -5.30
N ARG A 68 -10.96 6.36 -4.62
CA ARG A 68 -12.33 6.21 -5.13
C ARG A 68 -12.48 5.16 -6.24
N GLY A 69 -11.43 4.40 -6.57
CA GLY A 69 -11.60 3.22 -7.40
C GLY A 69 -12.34 2.12 -6.65
N SER A 70 -12.84 1.13 -7.36
CA SER A 70 -13.66 0.07 -6.76
C SER A 70 -12.91 -0.74 -5.71
N VAL A 71 -11.62 -0.96 -5.89
CA VAL A 71 -10.79 -1.66 -4.90
C VAL A 71 -10.70 -0.83 -3.62
N ASN A 72 -10.38 0.46 -3.74
CA ASN A 72 -10.33 1.37 -2.61
C ASN A 72 -11.67 1.43 -1.87
N ASN A 73 -12.75 1.61 -2.62
CA ASN A 73 -14.09 1.73 -2.03
C ASN A 73 -14.49 0.49 -1.26
N GLU A 74 -14.12 -0.69 -1.74
CA GLU A 74 -14.47 -1.93 -1.05
C GLU A 74 -13.75 -2.03 0.30
N PHE A 75 -12.47 -1.71 0.38
CA PHE A 75 -11.73 -1.70 1.63
C PHE A 75 -12.21 -0.60 2.58
N MET A 76 -12.65 0.54 2.06
CA MET A 76 -13.14 1.64 2.89
C MET A 76 -14.34 1.26 3.74
N ASN A 77 -15.10 0.24 3.36
CA ASN A 77 -16.23 -0.26 4.16
C ASN A 77 -15.81 -0.79 5.54
N TYR A 78 -14.53 -1.02 5.75
CA TYR A 78 -14.01 -1.65 6.98
C TYR A 78 -13.17 -0.72 7.84
N THR A 79 -13.07 0.56 7.49
CA THR A 79 -12.22 1.51 8.22
C THR A 79 -12.76 1.87 9.61
N ASP A 80 -13.99 1.52 9.90
CA ASP A 80 -14.56 1.69 11.25
C ASP A 80 -14.10 0.59 12.23
N ARG A 81 -13.51 -0.49 11.73
CA ARG A 81 -12.97 -1.54 12.59
C ARG A 81 -11.61 -1.11 13.15
N PRO A 82 -11.34 -1.38 14.45
CA PRO A 82 -10.03 -1.04 15.03
C PRO A 82 -8.88 -1.75 14.33
N GLY A 83 -7.78 -1.02 14.11
CA GLY A 83 -6.57 -1.60 13.53
C GLY A 83 -6.61 -1.79 12.03
N ILE A 84 -7.59 -1.18 11.33
CA ILE A 84 -7.66 -1.25 9.86
C ILE A 84 -7.45 0.15 9.29
N TYR A 85 -6.44 0.29 8.45
CA TYR A 85 -6.05 1.56 7.84
C TYR A 85 -5.97 1.40 6.33
N VAL A 86 -6.49 2.37 5.58
CA VAL A 86 -6.48 2.35 4.12
C VAL A 86 -5.79 3.61 3.60
N ILE A 87 -4.81 3.41 2.72
CA ILE A 87 -4.07 4.48 2.05
C ILE A 87 -4.32 4.32 0.55
N ALA A 88 -4.72 5.38 -0.12
CA ALA A 88 -4.91 5.38 -1.57
C ALA A 88 -3.73 6.08 -2.26
N GLY A 89 -3.51 5.75 -3.54
CA GLY A 89 -2.45 6.37 -4.32
C GLY A 89 -1.13 5.62 -4.26
N MET A 90 -1.21 4.30 -4.29
CA MET A 90 -0.02 3.45 -4.19
C MET A 90 1.04 3.83 -5.22
N ASN A 91 2.26 4.08 -4.73
CA ASN A 91 3.43 4.28 -5.55
C ASN A 91 4.65 3.74 -4.81
N LEU A 92 5.74 3.52 -5.53
CA LEU A 92 6.90 2.85 -4.94
C LEU A 92 7.54 3.68 -3.82
N ALA A 93 7.62 5.00 -3.98
CA ALA A 93 8.17 5.88 -2.95
C ALA A 93 7.40 5.75 -1.63
N LEU A 94 6.06 5.68 -1.71
CA LEU A 94 5.23 5.48 -0.53
C LEU A 94 5.55 4.16 0.17
N LEU A 95 5.69 3.08 -0.61
CA LEU A 95 5.97 1.75 -0.02
C LEU A 95 7.34 1.73 0.65
N LEU A 96 8.34 2.36 0.06
CA LEU A 96 9.67 2.48 0.66
C LEU A 96 9.61 3.24 1.98
N GLU A 97 8.87 4.36 2.02
CA GLU A 97 8.69 5.14 3.25
C GLU A 97 7.95 4.36 4.34
N LEU A 98 6.91 3.61 3.97
CA LEU A 98 6.20 2.77 4.93
C LEU A 98 7.13 1.71 5.52
N GLN A 99 7.94 1.09 4.66
CA GLN A 99 8.83 0.02 5.08
C GLN A 99 9.88 0.53 6.10
N VAL A 100 10.49 1.69 5.85
CA VAL A 100 11.53 2.21 6.75
C VAL A 100 10.97 2.79 8.06
N ASN A 101 9.67 3.07 8.12
CA ASN A 101 9.02 3.64 9.30
C ASN A 101 8.19 2.61 10.07
N GLN A 102 8.37 1.31 9.83
CA GLN A 102 7.52 0.27 10.44
C GLN A 102 7.60 0.21 11.97
N ASP A 103 8.65 0.73 12.56
CA ASP A 103 8.80 0.71 14.03
C ASP A 103 7.87 1.71 14.74
N LEU A 104 7.32 2.66 14.01
CA LEU A 104 6.38 3.64 14.55
C LEU A 104 4.99 3.04 14.67
N ASP A 105 4.13 3.62 15.52
CA ASP A 105 2.73 3.23 15.52
C ASP A 105 2.10 3.51 14.16
N SER A 106 1.03 2.81 13.82
CA SER A 106 0.51 2.81 12.45
C SER A 106 0.12 4.19 11.95
N VAL A 107 -0.57 5.00 12.75
CA VAL A 107 -0.98 6.34 12.32
C VAL A 107 0.23 7.24 12.08
N THR A 108 1.20 7.21 12.98
CA THR A 108 2.43 7.99 12.85
C THR A 108 3.24 7.53 11.64
N MET A 109 3.37 6.22 11.45
CA MET A 109 4.04 5.64 10.28
C MET A 109 3.42 6.11 8.97
N ILE A 110 2.08 6.03 8.88
CA ILE A 110 1.36 6.42 7.67
C ILE A 110 1.56 7.90 7.35
N ARG A 111 1.41 8.76 8.36
CA ARG A 111 1.60 10.21 8.17
C ARG A 111 3.03 10.55 7.81
N ALA A 112 4.01 9.88 8.42
CA ALA A 112 5.42 10.09 8.12
C ALA A 112 5.79 9.64 6.70
N ALA A 113 5.06 8.65 6.15
CA ALA A 113 5.34 8.13 4.82
C ALA A 113 4.69 8.95 3.70
N ILE A 114 3.47 9.43 3.90
CA ILE A 114 2.69 10.05 2.83
C ILE A 114 3.34 11.35 2.34
N ARG A 115 3.74 12.25 3.24
CA ARG A 115 4.26 13.55 2.82
C ARG A 115 5.53 13.45 1.97
N PRO A 116 6.57 12.74 2.40
CA PRO A 116 7.76 12.57 1.56
C PRO A 116 7.44 11.93 0.21
N ALA A 117 6.57 10.93 0.20
CA ALA A 117 6.19 10.26 -1.04
C ALA A 117 5.50 11.22 -2.02
N GLN A 118 4.59 12.06 -1.53
CA GLN A 118 3.92 13.05 -2.37
C GLN A 118 4.91 14.02 -3.02
N GLU A 119 5.98 14.35 -2.33
CA GLU A 119 6.98 15.30 -2.81
C GLU A 119 7.90 14.71 -3.89
N THR A 120 7.81 13.41 -4.18
CA THR A 120 8.62 12.77 -5.21
C THR A 120 7.95 12.75 -6.59
N ILE A 121 6.71 13.24 -6.71
CA ILE A 121 6.04 13.35 -8.00
C ILE A 121 6.45 14.69 -8.61
N LEU A 122 7.40 14.66 -9.52
CA LEU A 122 8.08 15.85 -10.01
C LEU A 122 8.12 15.88 -11.53
N PHE A 123 7.97 17.08 -12.10
CA PHE A 123 8.33 17.30 -13.49
C PHE A 123 9.84 17.56 -13.55
N CYS A 124 10.61 16.52 -13.84
CA CYS A 124 12.06 16.53 -13.68
C CYS A 124 12.76 17.58 -14.55
N ASN A 125 12.20 17.94 -15.71
CA ASN A 125 12.76 18.96 -16.58
C ASN A 125 12.83 20.34 -15.93
N GLU A 126 11.95 20.59 -14.94
CA GLU A 126 11.93 21.86 -14.21
C GLU A 126 12.80 21.82 -12.96
N LYS A 127 13.35 20.64 -12.62
CA LYS A 127 14.19 20.48 -11.45
C LYS A 127 15.60 20.97 -11.74
N THR A 128 16.09 21.92 -10.96
CA THR A 128 17.43 22.52 -11.15
C THR A 128 18.50 21.90 -10.27
N GLU A 129 18.09 21.14 -9.24
CA GLU A 129 19.03 20.44 -8.34
C GLU A 129 18.81 18.94 -8.46
N VAL A 130 19.91 18.20 -8.57
CA VAL A 130 19.88 16.74 -8.62
C VAL A 130 20.47 16.22 -7.31
N GLN A 131 19.72 15.34 -6.64
CA GLN A 131 20.22 14.63 -5.48
C GLN A 131 21.11 13.47 -5.94
N ASP A 132 22.20 13.25 -5.26
CA ASP A 132 23.15 12.20 -5.62
C ASP A 132 22.73 10.82 -5.13
N GLU A 133 21.56 10.72 -4.50
CA GLU A 133 21.04 9.44 -4.04
C GLU A 133 20.35 8.70 -5.16
N ASP A 134 20.75 7.46 -5.39
CA ASP A 134 20.05 6.59 -6.29
C ASP A 134 19.94 5.17 -5.68
N PHE A 135 19.19 4.33 -6.36
CA PHE A 135 18.96 2.96 -5.90
C PHE A 135 19.79 1.98 -6.72
#